data_7c69fac21b44a1d33dbe114141b4a835
#
_entry.id   7c69fac21b44a1d33dbe114141b4a835
#
_cell.length_a   1.000
_cell.length_b   1.000
_cell.length_c   1.000
_cell.angle_alpha   90.00
_cell.angle_beta   90.00
_cell.angle_gamma   90.00
#
_symmetry.space_group_name_H-M   'P 1'
#
loop_
_entity.id
_entity.type
_entity.pdbx_description
1 polymer ?
#
loop_
_entity_poly.entity_id
_entity_poly.type
_entity_poly.pdbx_seq_one_letter_code
_entity_poly.pdbx_strand_id
1 'polypeptide(L)'
;QWMGHLFKFLNISVGCIFNQMPQDEKREAYQKDITYGVNSRFCFDYLEDNMSYKASNQVQRDHVFAIVDEVDSVLIDEARTPMILSGQADYSSSNQQFNDWKSKIESLMRDQNNLVNKIVSEGEALLSTDEDEAGIKLLLATRGAPKNNKLLKLMQETGVVQLITKTENNFLRDKKMHELDENLFYSIDEKSGTIDLSEIGREKLSSSNPEQFVIPDIGELFHDIDNNSSYSKTEKLAEKEKVQSLHAERSEVIHTINQLLRAYSLMQKDVDYIVKDQKVQIVDEHTGRVMPGRRFSSGLHAAIEAKERVKIERESQTMAQITVQNYFRMYEKLAGMTGTAITEANEFMQIYGLDVVEIDTNKPIQRQDHDDMIYKTKREKYSACIEKIKELSAKGQPVLVGTTSVEESETLSRMLRRSKVAHNVLNAKQHQKEAEIIQRAGHKSSVTISTNMAGRGTDIKLDNESKDLGGLFILGTGRHESRRIDLQLRGRAGRQGDAGESVFYLSLEDDLMRLFGSDRIAKVMDRMGIKDGEVITHSMVTKSIQRAQKKVEARNFSIRKHLLEYDDVMNSQRELVY
;
A
#
# COMPACT_ATOMS: atom_id res chain seq x y z
N GLN A 1 18.97 -13.70 23.32
CA GLN A 1 19.15 -14.38 24.65
C GLN A 1 19.40 -15.89 24.48
N TRP A 2 18.63 -16.58 23.64
CA TRP A 2 18.73 -18.04 23.51
C TRP A 2 20.05 -18.51 22.90
N MET A 3 20.46 -17.93 21.79
CA MET A 3 21.73 -18.22 21.11
C MET A 3 22.96 -17.65 21.86
N GLY A 4 22.75 -16.71 22.76
CA GLY A 4 23.85 -16.08 23.51
C GLY A 4 24.72 -17.05 24.30
N HIS A 5 24.13 -18.14 24.83
CA HIS A 5 24.90 -19.18 25.54
C HIS A 5 25.84 -19.92 24.58
N LEU A 6 25.39 -20.23 23.35
CA LEU A 6 26.21 -20.87 22.34
C LEU A 6 27.38 -19.97 21.91
N PHE A 7 27.08 -18.70 21.59
CA PHE A 7 28.12 -17.75 21.20
C PHE A 7 29.14 -17.52 22.29
N LYS A 8 28.68 -17.40 23.54
CA LYS A 8 29.58 -17.28 24.70
C LYS A 8 30.47 -18.54 24.87
N PHE A 9 29.92 -19.73 24.65
CA PHE A 9 30.71 -20.99 24.67
C PHE A 9 31.77 -20.98 23.55
N LEU A 10 31.47 -20.42 22.40
CA LEU A 10 32.41 -20.27 21.29
C LEU A 10 33.34 -19.06 21.42
N ASN A 11 33.30 -18.34 22.54
CA ASN A 11 34.05 -17.13 22.82
C ASN A 11 33.80 -16.00 21.80
N ILE A 12 32.56 -15.92 21.27
CA ILE A 12 32.10 -14.89 20.35
C ILE A 12 31.27 -13.86 21.12
N SER A 13 31.67 -12.60 21.03
CA SER A 13 30.94 -11.49 21.65
C SER A 13 29.73 -11.06 20.82
N VAL A 14 28.60 -10.76 21.51
CA VAL A 14 27.35 -10.39 20.85
C VAL A 14 26.80 -9.08 21.41
N GLY A 15 26.48 -8.15 20.51
CA GLY A 15 25.76 -6.91 20.79
C GLY A 15 24.35 -6.94 20.21
N CYS A 16 23.44 -6.19 20.81
CA CYS A 16 22.09 -5.98 20.30
C CYS A 16 21.79 -4.48 20.24
N ILE A 17 21.20 -4.01 19.14
CA ILE A 17 20.80 -2.62 18.96
C ILE A 17 19.27 -2.51 19.01
N PHE A 18 18.78 -1.54 19.79
CA PHE A 18 17.37 -1.26 19.97
C PHE A 18 17.05 0.19 19.61
N ASN A 19 15.79 0.47 19.38
CA ASN A 19 15.32 1.84 19.22
C ASN A 19 15.57 2.65 20.50
N GLN A 20 15.98 3.92 20.34
CA GLN A 20 16.26 4.86 21.45
C GLN A 20 17.42 4.45 22.36
N MET A 21 18.30 3.56 21.91
CA MET A 21 19.52 3.20 22.64
C MET A 21 20.50 4.38 22.66
N PRO A 22 21.17 4.69 23.80
CA PRO A 22 22.20 5.72 23.89
C PRO A 22 23.35 5.44 22.92
N GLN A 23 23.98 6.51 22.43
CA GLN A 23 25.01 6.42 21.39
C GLN A 23 26.25 5.63 21.83
N ASP A 24 26.66 5.78 23.09
CA ASP A 24 27.83 5.04 23.63
C ASP A 24 27.52 3.53 23.73
N GLU A 25 26.32 3.15 24.14
CA GLU A 25 25.90 1.75 24.20
C GLU A 25 25.78 1.15 22.78
N LYS A 26 25.27 1.94 21.80
CA LYS A 26 25.24 1.51 20.40
C LYS A 26 26.66 1.22 19.89
N ARG A 27 27.61 2.12 20.14
CA ARG A 27 29.00 1.96 19.73
C ARG A 27 29.60 0.71 20.33
N GLU A 28 29.37 0.45 21.61
CA GLU A 28 29.83 -0.79 22.25
C GLU A 28 29.20 -2.04 21.60
N ALA A 29 27.91 -1.98 21.26
CA ALA A 29 27.23 -3.09 20.60
C ALA A 29 27.79 -3.35 19.18
N TYR A 30 28.10 -2.31 18.42
CA TYR A 30 28.72 -2.43 17.08
C TYR A 30 30.16 -2.96 17.12
N GLN A 31 30.87 -2.79 18.22
CA GLN A 31 32.24 -3.32 18.39
C GLN A 31 32.29 -4.82 18.72
N LYS A 32 31.14 -5.47 18.97
CA LYS A 32 31.09 -6.92 19.20
C LYS A 32 31.30 -7.69 17.89
N ASP A 33 31.69 -8.96 17.99
CA ASP A 33 31.89 -9.84 16.83
C ASP A 33 30.60 -10.01 16.03
N ILE A 34 29.45 -10.12 16.70
CA ILE A 34 28.12 -10.20 16.10
C ILE A 34 27.25 -9.09 16.65
N THR A 35 26.61 -8.32 15.77
CA THR A 35 25.61 -7.31 16.15
C THR A 35 24.24 -7.69 15.60
N TYR A 36 23.27 -7.86 16.50
CA TYR A 36 21.86 -8.08 16.16
C TYR A 36 21.08 -6.78 16.20
N GLY A 37 20.17 -6.60 15.27
CA GLY A 37 19.26 -5.46 15.25
C GLY A 37 18.19 -5.58 14.18
N VAL A 38 17.24 -4.65 14.18
CA VAL A 38 16.24 -4.53 13.13
C VAL A 38 16.89 -3.82 11.94
N ASN A 39 16.61 -4.29 10.71
CA ASN A 39 17.13 -3.74 9.46
C ASN A 39 17.06 -2.21 9.39
N SER A 40 15.90 -1.63 9.73
CA SER A 40 15.71 -0.18 9.71
C SER A 40 16.66 0.56 10.65
N ARG A 41 16.99 -0.04 11.82
CA ARG A 41 17.92 0.61 12.77
C ARG A 41 19.32 0.72 12.19
N PHE A 42 19.81 -0.32 11.53
CA PHE A 42 21.10 -0.29 10.85
C PHE A 42 21.14 0.80 9.76
N CYS A 43 20.09 0.91 8.94
CA CYS A 43 20.01 1.95 7.91
C CYS A 43 19.98 3.37 8.52
N PHE A 44 19.21 3.57 9.61
CA PHE A 44 19.16 4.87 10.26
C PHE A 44 20.47 5.23 10.97
N ASP A 45 21.12 4.27 11.63
CA ASP A 45 22.43 4.52 12.24
C ASP A 45 23.47 4.89 11.17
N TYR A 46 23.43 4.28 9.98
CA TYR A 46 24.25 4.68 8.85
C TYR A 46 23.99 6.13 8.41
N LEU A 47 22.72 6.53 8.28
CA LEU A 47 22.37 7.90 7.92
C LEU A 47 22.77 8.90 9.00
N GLU A 48 22.56 8.56 10.29
CA GLU A 48 22.98 9.36 11.43
C GLU A 48 24.51 9.54 11.48
N ASP A 49 25.27 8.48 11.21
CA ASP A 49 26.74 8.49 11.18
C ASP A 49 27.29 9.41 10.07
N ASN A 50 26.68 9.35 8.88
CA ASN A 50 27.10 10.19 7.75
C ASN A 50 26.69 11.67 7.90
N MET A 51 25.77 11.99 8.81
CA MET A 51 25.43 13.36 9.19
C MET A 51 26.28 13.91 10.35
N SER A 52 27.13 13.07 10.94
CA SER A 52 27.91 13.44 12.11
C SER A 52 29.10 14.32 11.74
N TYR A 53 29.23 15.49 12.40
CA TYR A 53 30.35 16.41 12.20
C TYR A 53 31.70 15.89 12.70
N LYS A 54 31.71 14.85 13.53
CA LYS A 54 32.94 14.28 14.11
C LYS A 54 32.93 12.78 13.93
N ALA A 55 34.01 12.21 13.42
CA ALA A 55 34.16 10.74 13.31
C ALA A 55 34.04 10.00 14.65
N SER A 56 34.38 10.66 15.78
CA SER A 56 34.20 10.09 17.11
C SER A 56 32.71 9.86 17.49
N ASN A 57 31.77 10.49 16.76
CA ASN A 57 30.34 10.32 17.01
C ASN A 57 29.73 9.19 16.18
N GLN A 58 30.43 8.68 15.20
CA GLN A 58 30.00 7.53 14.42
C GLN A 58 29.99 6.28 15.28
N VAL A 59 28.98 5.42 15.07
CA VAL A 59 28.77 4.21 15.87
C VAL A 59 29.01 2.93 15.07
N GLN A 60 28.75 2.95 13.75
CA GLN A 60 28.94 1.79 12.89
C GLN A 60 30.43 1.58 12.56
N ARG A 61 30.74 0.38 12.16
CA ARG A 61 32.05 -0.02 11.58
C ARG A 61 31.83 -0.48 10.13
N ASP A 62 32.90 -0.97 9.49
CA ASP A 62 32.86 -1.44 8.11
C ASP A 62 31.75 -2.49 7.86
N HIS A 63 31.17 -2.47 6.68
CA HIS A 63 30.09 -3.36 6.25
C HIS A 63 30.65 -4.67 5.68
N VAL A 64 31.19 -5.53 6.53
CA VAL A 64 31.89 -6.76 6.12
C VAL A 64 30.92 -7.88 5.75
N PHE A 65 30.03 -8.27 6.67
CA PHE A 65 29.11 -9.39 6.46
C PHE A 65 27.76 -9.15 7.10
N ALA A 66 26.69 -9.32 6.32
CA ALA A 66 25.33 -9.32 6.84
C ALA A 66 24.61 -10.63 6.53
N ILE A 67 23.88 -11.14 7.53
CA ILE A 67 22.92 -12.23 7.39
C ILE A 67 21.54 -11.68 7.69
N VAL A 68 20.65 -11.69 6.69
CA VAL A 68 19.30 -11.13 6.80
C VAL A 68 18.31 -12.26 6.99
N ASP A 69 17.67 -12.27 8.16
CA ASP A 69 16.55 -13.17 8.43
C ASP A 69 15.28 -12.63 7.76
N GLU A 70 14.40 -13.53 7.28
CA GLU A 70 13.23 -13.16 6.48
C GLU A 70 13.61 -12.21 5.34
N VAL A 71 14.66 -12.58 4.59
CA VAL A 71 15.31 -11.74 3.58
C VAL A 71 14.38 -11.22 2.50
N ASP A 72 13.33 -11.93 2.17
CA ASP A 72 12.30 -11.52 1.22
C ASP A 72 11.44 -10.35 1.75
N SER A 73 11.18 -10.29 3.07
CA SER A 73 10.53 -9.12 3.66
C SER A 73 11.41 -7.88 3.56
N VAL A 74 12.66 -8.02 3.97
CA VAL A 74 13.58 -6.89 4.05
C VAL A 74 13.97 -6.38 2.66
N LEU A 75 14.42 -7.28 1.78
CA LEU A 75 15.01 -6.91 0.50
C LEU A 75 14.00 -6.78 -0.66
N ILE A 76 12.77 -7.26 -0.49
CA ILE A 76 11.72 -7.17 -1.51
C ILE A 76 10.56 -6.29 -1.04
N ASP A 77 9.87 -6.63 0.08
CA ASP A 77 8.67 -5.91 0.50
C ASP A 77 8.99 -4.51 1.02
N GLU A 78 9.93 -4.40 1.95
CA GLU A 78 10.32 -3.12 2.55
C GLU A 78 11.17 -2.26 1.59
N ALA A 79 11.78 -2.88 0.58
CA ALA A 79 12.61 -2.20 -0.43
C ALA A 79 11.83 -1.39 -1.47
N ARG A 80 10.53 -1.19 -1.28
CA ARG A 80 9.67 -0.33 -2.12
C ARG A 80 9.78 1.15 -1.79
N THR A 81 10.29 1.50 -0.61
CA THR A 81 10.46 2.88 -0.16
C THR A 81 11.84 3.07 0.43
N PRO A 82 12.49 4.21 0.20
CA PRO A 82 13.76 4.49 0.83
C PRO A 82 13.61 4.70 2.34
N MET A 83 14.68 4.52 3.08
CA MET A 83 14.80 4.95 4.47
C MET A 83 15.12 6.45 4.46
N ILE A 84 14.28 7.24 5.11
CA ILE A 84 14.36 8.70 5.09
C ILE A 84 14.55 9.21 6.52
N LEU A 85 15.63 9.95 6.73
CA LEU A 85 15.84 10.74 7.94
C LEU A 85 15.36 12.16 7.68
N SER A 86 14.33 12.59 8.41
CA SER A 86 13.73 13.90 8.22
C SER A 86 13.86 14.76 9.48
N GLY A 87 14.09 16.04 9.29
CA GLY A 87 14.06 17.07 10.33
C GLY A 87 12.87 18.00 10.17
N GLN A 88 12.57 18.79 11.18
CA GLN A 88 11.53 19.82 11.08
C GLN A 88 11.99 20.92 10.13
N ALA A 89 11.14 21.30 9.18
CA ALA A 89 11.38 22.46 8.33
C ALA A 89 11.13 23.77 9.13
N ASP A 90 11.99 24.75 8.90
CA ASP A 90 11.93 26.01 9.65
C ASP A 90 10.74 26.91 9.29
N TYR A 91 10.03 26.66 8.19
CA TYR A 91 8.92 27.50 7.71
C TYR A 91 7.65 26.70 7.43
N SER A 92 6.52 27.15 7.99
CA SER A 92 5.18 26.59 7.75
C SER A 92 4.11 27.67 7.56
N SER A 93 4.22 28.48 6.50
CA SER A 93 3.09 29.31 6.01
C SER A 93 2.00 28.44 5.38
N SER A 94 2.35 27.29 4.78
CA SER A 94 1.46 26.38 4.09
C SER A 94 0.41 25.69 4.99
N ASN A 95 0.72 25.41 6.24
CA ASN A 95 -0.20 24.69 7.14
C ASN A 95 -1.52 25.43 7.39
N GLN A 96 -1.49 26.76 7.38
CA GLN A 96 -2.70 27.58 7.59
C GLN A 96 -3.60 27.53 6.36
N GLN A 97 -3.04 27.49 5.17
CA GLN A 97 -3.78 27.41 3.89
C GLN A 97 -4.65 26.16 3.80
N PHE A 98 -4.21 25.00 4.30
CA PHE A 98 -5.04 23.80 4.34
C PHE A 98 -6.33 24.00 5.15
N ASN A 99 -6.26 24.70 6.27
CA ASN A 99 -7.44 25.00 7.07
C ASN A 99 -8.37 26.04 6.41
N ASP A 100 -7.81 27.02 5.71
CA ASP A 100 -8.55 28.08 5.04
C ASP A 100 -9.37 27.54 3.86
N TRP A 101 -8.80 26.61 3.10
CA TRP A 101 -9.45 26.01 1.92
C TRP A 101 -10.37 24.84 2.25
N LYS A 102 -10.19 24.18 3.38
CA LYS A 102 -10.92 22.97 3.77
C LYS A 102 -12.43 23.09 3.59
N SER A 103 -13.05 24.12 4.18
CA SER A 103 -14.51 24.28 4.15
C SER A 103 -15.06 24.46 2.76
N LYS A 104 -14.31 25.16 1.88
CA LYS A 104 -14.67 25.36 0.48
C LYS A 104 -14.57 24.05 -0.31
N ILE A 105 -13.53 23.27 -0.06
CA ILE A 105 -13.34 21.95 -0.68
C ILE A 105 -14.42 20.97 -0.21
N GLU A 106 -14.78 20.94 1.07
CA GLU A 106 -15.89 20.11 1.58
C GLU A 106 -17.23 20.46 0.90
N SER A 107 -17.46 21.75 0.63
CA SER A 107 -18.66 22.18 -0.13
C SER A 107 -18.60 21.74 -1.57
N LEU A 108 -17.47 21.96 -2.26
CA LEU A 108 -17.26 21.56 -3.65
C LEU A 108 -17.46 20.06 -3.83
N MET A 109 -16.94 19.25 -2.92
CA MET A 109 -17.12 17.80 -2.95
C MET A 109 -18.57 17.36 -2.79
N ARG A 110 -19.33 18.01 -1.90
CA ARG A 110 -20.78 17.73 -1.77
C ARG A 110 -21.51 18.04 -3.05
N ASP A 111 -21.22 19.17 -3.66
CA ASP A 111 -21.83 19.57 -4.93
C ASP A 111 -21.46 18.62 -6.06
N GLN A 112 -20.19 18.18 -6.12
CA GLN A 112 -19.72 17.15 -7.06
C GLN A 112 -20.45 15.82 -6.86
N ASN A 113 -20.58 15.34 -5.62
CA ASN A 113 -21.29 14.10 -5.34
C ASN A 113 -22.78 14.17 -5.70
N ASN A 114 -23.43 15.33 -5.49
CA ASN A 114 -24.81 15.55 -5.89
C ASN A 114 -24.97 15.53 -7.41
N LEU A 115 -24.04 16.18 -8.13
CA LEU A 115 -23.98 16.16 -9.59
C LEU A 115 -23.78 14.72 -10.11
N VAL A 116 -22.82 13.99 -9.56
CA VAL A 116 -22.55 12.61 -9.94
C VAL A 116 -23.74 11.69 -9.65
N ASN A 117 -24.42 11.85 -8.53
CA ASN A 117 -25.64 11.08 -8.22
C ASN A 117 -26.75 11.29 -9.26
N LYS A 118 -26.89 12.52 -9.77
CA LYS A 118 -27.83 12.84 -10.86
C LYS A 118 -27.37 12.18 -12.16
N ILE A 119 -26.12 12.32 -12.54
CA ILE A 119 -25.53 11.72 -13.75
C ILE A 119 -25.68 10.20 -13.73
N VAL A 120 -25.42 9.53 -12.59
CA VAL A 120 -25.60 8.07 -12.44
C VAL A 120 -27.05 7.70 -12.66
N SER A 121 -28.03 8.48 -12.12
CA SER A 121 -29.46 8.19 -12.32
C SER A 121 -29.88 8.34 -13.79
N GLU A 122 -29.34 9.35 -14.47
CA GLU A 122 -29.56 9.55 -15.91
C GLU A 122 -28.95 8.40 -16.72
N GLY A 123 -27.70 7.99 -16.39
CA GLY A 123 -27.03 6.87 -17.05
C GLY A 123 -27.76 5.54 -16.85
N GLU A 124 -28.25 5.27 -15.63
CA GLU A 124 -29.05 4.09 -15.29
C GLU A 124 -30.34 4.02 -16.12
N ALA A 125 -31.05 5.14 -16.27
CA ALA A 125 -32.26 5.21 -17.06
C ALA A 125 -32.01 4.97 -18.57
N LEU A 126 -30.85 5.33 -19.06
CA LEU A 126 -30.47 5.21 -20.48
C LEU A 126 -29.93 3.81 -20.84
N LEU A 127 -29.54 2.97 -19.89
CA LEU A 127 -28.97 1.64 -20.16
C LEU A 127 -29.85 0.75 -21.05
N SER A 128 -31.17 0.95 -21.01
CA SER A 128 -32.12 0.18 -21.82
C SER A 128 -32.55 0.87 -23.11
N THR A 129 -32.27 2.16 -23.28
CA THR A 129 -32.78 2.98 -24.40
C THR A 129 -31.67 3.50 -25.30
N ASP A 130 -30.54 3.90 -24.75
CA ASP A 130 -29.37 4.43 -25.47
C ASP A 130 -28.09 4.03 -24.73
N GLU A 131 -27.49 2.91 -25.14
CA GLU A 131 -26.30 2.34 -24.50
C GLU A 131 -25.07 3.25 -24.65
N ASP A 132 -24.92 3.93 -25.78
CA ASP A 132 -23.75 4.78 -26.02
C ASP A 132 -23.80 6.06 -25.14
N GLU A 133 -24.96 6.70 -25.02
CA GLU A 133 -25.13 7.87 -24.14
C GLU A 133 -25.06 7.45 -22.64
N ALA A 134 -25.60 6.29 -22.29
CA ALA A 134 -25.43 5.71 -20.94
C ALA A 134 -23.96 5.52 -20.61
N GLY A 135 -23.15 5.00 -21.54
CA GLY A 135 -21.71 4.83 -21.40
C GLY A 135 -20.98 6.14 -21.12
N ILE A 136 -21.36 7.21 -21.83
CA ILE A 136 -20.79 8.56 -21.63
C ILE A 136 -21.12 9.09 -20.23
N LYS A 137 -22.39 9.01 -19.82
CA LYS A 137 -22.82 9.44 -18.48
C LYS A 137 -22.12 8.67 -17.37
N LEU A 138 -22.00 7.35 -17.50
CA LEU A 138 -21.35 6.52 -16.49
C LEU A 138 -19.82 6.73 -16.46
N LEU A 139 -19.19 6.97 -17.61
CA LEU A 139 -17.78 7.36 -17.66
C LEU A 139 -17.56 8.71 -16.97
N LEU A 140 -18.42 9.69 -17.24
CA LEU A 140 -18.38 11.00 -16.60
C LEU A 140 -18.54 10.86 -15.07
N ALA A 141 -19.47 10.03 -14.61
CA ALA A 141 -19.64 9.75 -13.20
C ALA A 141 -18.39 9.10 -12.56
N THR A 142 -17.73 8.18 -13.28
CA THR A 142 -16.49 7.53 -12.84
C THR A 142 -15.35 8.54 -12.68
N ARG A 143 -15.25 9.49 -13.61
CA ARG A 143 -14.23 10.55 -13.52
C ARG A 143 -14.56 11.61 -12.45
N GLY A 144 -15.83 11.81 -12.14
CA GLY A 144 -16.25 12.78 -11.12
C GLY A 144 -16.17 12.29 -9.68
N ALA A 145 -16.55 11.05 -9.43
CA ALA A 145 -16.49 10.44 -8.10
C ALA A 145 -16.45 8.90 -8.23
N PRO A 146 -15.28 8.30 -8.47
CA PRO A 146 -15.13 6.86 -8.72
C PRO A 146 -15.58 5.98 -7.55
N LYS A 147 -15.53 6.50 -6.32
CA LYS A 147 -15.95 5.82 -5.10
C LYS A 147 -17.40 6.12 -4.68
N ASN A 148 -18.22 6.68 -5.58
CA ASN A 148 -19.61 6.97 -5.30
C ASN A 148 -20.41 5.66 -5.12
N ASN A 149 -21.14 5.53 -4.01
CA ASN A 149 -21.87 4.31 -3.64
C ASN A 149 -22.95 3.90 -4.66
N LYS A 150 -23.58 4.88 -5.33
CA LYS A 150 -24.62 4.60 -6.33
C LYS A 150 -23.99 4.06 -7.60
N LEU A 151 -22.89 4.68 -8.04
CA LEU A 151 -22.09 4.22 -9.17
C LEU A 151 -21.53 2.81 -8.92
N LEU A 152 -20.92 2.56 -7.76
CA LEU A 152 -20.37 1.27 -7.42
C LEU A 152 -21.44 0.14 -7.40
N LYS A 153 -22.66 0.45 -6.98
CA LYS A 153 -23.78 -0.52 -7.06
C LYS A 153 -24.14 -0.85 -8.51
N LEU A 154 -24.23 0.18 -9.34
CA LEU A 154 -24.57 0.01 -10.77
C LEU A 154 -23.46 -0.73 -11.53
N MET A 155 -22.19 -0.51 -11.20
CA MET A 155 -21.06 -1.23 -11.79
C MET A 155 -21.06 -2.75 -11.44
N GLN A 156 -21.85 -3.19 -10.46
CA GLN A 156 -22.02 -4.61 -10.17
C GLN A 156 -22.98 -5.31 -11.17
N GLU A 157 -23.73 -4.55 -11.96
CA GLU A 157 -24.60 -5.11 -12.98
C GLU A 157 -23.78 -5.59 -14.19
N THR A 158 -24.24 -6.69 -14.79
CA THR A 158 -23.55 -7.32 -15.93
C THR A 158 -23.50 -6.37 -17.13
N GLY A 159 -22.31 -6.13 -17.67
CA GLY A 159 -22.10 -5.31 -18.87
C GLY A 159 -21.75 -3.83 -18.60
N VAL A 160 -22.11 -3.26 -17.44
CA VAL A 160 -21.90 -1.84 -17.14
C VAL A 160 -20.40 -1.46 -17.15
N VAL A 161 -19.55 -2.25 -16.50
CA VAL A 161 -18.09 -2.01 -16.49
C VAL A 161 -17.50 -2.11 -17.90
N GLN A 162 -18.00 -3.04 -18.71
CA GLN A 162 -17.55 -3.21 -20.11
C GLN A 162 -17.95 -2.00 -20.97
N LEU A 163 -19.15 -1.48 -20.76
CA LEU A 163 -19.65 -0.29 -21.42
C LEU A 163 -18.79 0.93 -21.08
N ILE A 164 -18.52 1.17 -19.78
CA ILE A 164 -17.66 2.27 -19.33
C ILE A 164 -16.26 2.15 -19.96
N THR A 165 -15.65 0.95 -19.93
CA THR A 165 -14.32 0.72 -20.50
C THR A 165 -14.30 0.92 -22.02
N LYS A 166 -15.32 0.47 -22.75
CA LYS A 166 -15.47 0.69 -24.18
C LYS A 166 -15.52 2.18 -24.51
N THR A 167 -16.33 2.92 -23.76
CA THR A 167 -16.50 4.36 -23.91
C THR A 167 -15.19 5.10 -23.57
N GLU A 168 -14.51 4.76 -22.46
CA GLU A 168 -13.21 5.32 -22.09
C GLU A 168 -12.19 5.15 -23.22
N ASN A 169 -12.07 3.94 -23.79
CA ASN A 169 -11.15 3.68 -24.89
C ASN A 169 -11.47 4.51 -26.16
N ASN A 170 -12.74 4.76 -26.46
CA ASN A 170 -13.14 5.60 -27.57
C ASN A 170 -12.70 7.06 -27.35
N PHE A 171 -12.98 7.62 -26.16
CA PHE A 171 -12.59 8.99 -25.82
C PHE A 171 -11.07 9.18 -25.75
N LEU A 172 -10.33 8.18 -25.25
CA LEU A 172 -8.86 8.19 -25.25
C LEU A 172 -8.28 8.16 -26.68
N ARG A 173 -8.83 7.30 -27.56
CA ARG A 173 -8.41 7.22 -28.96
C ARG A 173 -8.64 8.56 -29.69
N ASP A 174 -9.77 9.19 -29.43
CA ASP A 174 -10.18 10.42 -30.10
C ASP A 174 -9.60 11.68 -29.41
N LYS A 175 -8.85 11.52 -28.28
CA LYS A 175 -8.25 12.57 -27.43
C LYS A 175 -9.27 13.59 -26.90
N LYS A 176 -10.50 13.17 -26.63
CA LYS A 176 -11.63 14.02 -26.23
C LYS A 176 -11.98 13.94 -24.74
N MET A 177 -11.09 13.38 -23.88
CA MET A 177 -11.39 13.25 -22.46
C MET A 177 -11.64 14.60 -21.76
N HIS A 178 -10.98 15.67 -22.22
CA HIS A 178 -11.17 17.02 -21.68
C HIS A 178 -12.60 17.55 -21.87
N GLU A 179 -13.27 17.21 -23.00
CA GLU A 179 -14.66 17.61 -23.24
C GLU A 179 -15.64 17.02 -22.21
N LEU A 180 -15.32 15.83 -21.66
CA LEU A 180 -16.08 15.23 -20.56
C LEU A 180 -15.80 15.94 -19.24
N ASP A 181 -14.52 16.20 -18.95
CA ASP A 181 -14.07 16.74 -17.68
C ASP A 181 -14.58 18.16 -17.43
N GLU A 182 -14.84 18.94 -18.46
CA GLU A 182 -15.43 20.28 -18.41
C GLU A 182 -16.82 20.31 -17.75
N ASN A 183 -17.55 19.20 -17.75
CA ASN A 183 -18.87 19.09 -17.11
C ASN A 183 -18.84 18.79 -15.62
N LEU A 184 -17.67 18.64 -15.04
CA LEU A 184 -17.44 18.36 -13.62
C LEU A 184 -16.82 19.57 -12.93
N PHE A 185 -16.95 19.68 -11.61
CA PHE A 185 -16.19 20.67 -10.85
C PHE A 185 -14.69 20.32 -10.79
N TYR A 186 -14.38 19.04 -10.75
CA TYR A 186 -13.04 18.48 -10.89
C TYR A 186 -13.12 17.05 -11.42
N SER A 187 -12.10 16.62 -12.12
CA SER A 187 -11.97 15.25 -12.62
C SER A 187 -10.90 14.48 -11.85
N ILE A 188 -11.12 13.18 -11.69
CA ILE A 188 -10.23 12.26 -10.98
C ILE A 188 -9.74 11.20 -11.95
N ASP A 189 -8.43 11.02 -12.02
CA ASP A 189 -7.81 9.85 -12.62
C ASP A 189 -7.24 8.96 -11.50
N GLU A 190 -7.97 7.90 -11.14
CA GLU A 190 -7.53 6.96 -10.10
C GLU A 190 -6.24 6.22 -10.48
N LYS A 191 -5.97 6.00 -11.78
CA LYS A 191 -4.80 5.24 -12.24
C LYS A 191 -3.50 6.01 -12.02
N SER A 192 -3.53 7.31 -12.25
CA SER A 192 -2.39 8.21 -12.03
C SER A 192 -2.41 8.87 -10.65
N GLY A 193 -3.55 8.84 -9.95
CA GLY A 193 -3.77 9.54 -8.69
C GLY A 193 -3.78 11.06 -8.85
N THR A 194 -4.10 11.58 -10.04
CA THR A 194 -4.19 13.02 -10.33
C THR A 194 -5.62 13.51 -10.24
N ILE A 195 -5.76 14.77 -9.84
CA ILE A 195 -7.03 15.48 -9.80
C ILE A 195 -6.84 16.82 -10.47
N ASP A 196 -7.72 17.13 -11.43
CA ASP A 196 -7.70 18.38 -12.19
C ASP A 196 -8.96 19.18 -11.92
N LEU A 197 -8.77 20.44 -11.51
CA LEU A 197 -9.84 21.37 -11.23
C LEU A 197 -10.33 22.03 -12.54
N SER A 198 -11.61 21.85 -12.87
CA SER A 198 -12.22 22.44 -14.06
C SER A 198 -12.44 23.95 -13.91
N GLU A 199 -12.82 24.61 -14.98
CA GLU A 199 -13.18 26.03 -14.97
C GLU A 199 -14.38 26.29 -14.05
N ILE A 200 -15.44 25.49 -14.15
CA ILE A 200 -16.63 25.56 -13.28
C ILE A 200 -16.23 25.38 -11.80
N GLY A 201 -15.28 24.49 -11.53
CA GLY A 201 -14.76 24.27 -10.19
C GLY A 201 -13.99 25.48 -9.64
N ARG A 202 -13.20 26.16 -10.47
CA ARG A 202 -12.47 27.38 -10.12
C ARG A 202 -13.44 28.53 -9.78
N GLU A 203 -14.44 28.74 -10.63
CA GLU A 203 -15.49 29.75 -10.40
C GLU A 203 -16.26 29.47 -9.09
N LYS A 204 -16.56 28.20 -8.81
CA LYS A 204 -17.26 27.80 -7.59
C LYS A 204 -16.42 28.03 -6.32
N LEU A 205 -15.11 27.81 -6.40
CA LEU A 205 -14.21 28.04 -5.27
C LEU A 205 -13.98 29.53 -4.98
N SER A 206 -13.95 30.38 -6.02
CA SER A 206 -13.82 31.82 -5.89
C SER A 206 -14.46 32.54 -7.05
N SER A 207 -15.71 32.91 -6.91
CA SER A 207 -16.44 33.73 -7.91
C SER A 207 -15.88 35.15 -8.07
N SER A 208 -15.16 35.66 -7.07
CA SER A 208 -14.59 37.02 -7.10
C SER A 208 -13.22 37.08 -7.80
N ASN A 209 -12.46 35.99 -7.82
CA ASN A 209 -11.13 35.93 -8.42
C ASN A 209 -10.79 34.49 -8.88
N PRO A 210 -11.41 34.00 -9.97
CA PRO A 210 -11.11 32.65 -10.48
C PRO A 210 -9.70 32.55 -11.07
N GLU A 211 -9.09 33.66 -11.49
CA GLU A 211 -7.73 33.69 -12.06
C GLU A 211 -6.63 33.30 -11.05
N GLN A 212 -6.89 33.36 -9.74
CA GLN A 212 -5.94 32.90 -8.72
C GLN A 212 -5.61 31.40 -8.84
N PHE A 213 -6.44 30.62 -9.55
CA PHE A 213 -6.24 29.19 -9.82
C PHE A 213 -5.62 28.91 -11.20
N VAL A 214 -5.11 29.93 -11.87
CA VAL A 214 -4.40 29.81 -13.14
C VAL A 214 -2.94 30.24 -12.92
N ILE A 215 -2.02 29.32 -13.22
CA ILE A 215 -0.59 29.61 -13.13
C ILE A 215 -0.21 30.46 -14.34
N PRO A 216 0.34 31.66 -14.16
CA PRO A 216 0.79 32.48 -15.28
C PRO A 216 2.01 31.86 -15.98
N ASP A 217 2.08 31.97 -17.28
CA ASP A 217 3.28 31.59 -18.03
C ASP A 217 4.40 32.62 -17.77
N ILE A 218 5.39 32.19 -16.95
CA ILE A 218 6.54 33.03 -16.62
C ILE A 218 7.35 33.37 -17.87
N GLY A 219 7.46 32.45 -18.84
CA GLY A 219 8.25 32.65 -20.05
C GLY A 219 7.69 33.78 -20.89
N GLU A 220 6.39 33.79 -21.13
CA GLU A 220 5.67 34.83 -21.88
C GLU A 220 5.75 36.18 -21.17
N LEU A 221 5.45 36.20 -19.85
CA LEU A 221 5.52 37.44 -19.06
C LEU A 221 6.94 38.01 -18.96
N PHE A 222 7.95 37.17 -18.83
CA PHE A 222 9.34 37.64 -18.83
C PHE A 222 9.76 38.18 -20.18
N HIS A 223 9.32 37.55 -21.28
CA HIS A 223 9.55 38.05 -22.63
C HIS A 223 8.93 39.43 -22.84
N ASP A 224 7.69 39.63 -22.38
CA ASP A 224 7.01 40.92 -22.46
C ASP A 224 7.71 42.01 -21.63
N ILE A 225 8.17 41.69 -20.41
CA ILE A 225 8.94 42.59 -19.57
C ILE A 225 10.29 42.96 -20.25
N ASP A 226 10.98 41.98 -20.83
CA ASP A 226 12.26 42.22 -21.52
C ASP A 226 12.11 43.10 -22.76
N ASN A 227 11.01 42.95 -23.50
CA ASN A 227 10.74 43.73 -24.70
C ASN A 227 10.14 45.10 -24.39
N ASN A 228 9.70 45.37 -23.18
CA ASN A 228 9.16 46.68 -22.82
C ASN A 228 10.27 47.71 -22.67
N SER A 229 10.33 48.63 -23.66
CA SER A 229 11.31 49.71 -23.73
C SER A 229 11.08 50.82 -22.70
N SER A 230 9.90 50.85 -22.04
CA SER A 230 9.57 51.86 -21.03
C SER A 230 10.21 51.57 -19.66
N TYR A 231 10.68 50.35 -19.43
CA TYR A 231 11.27 49.94 -18.14
C TYR A 231 12.80 50.10 -18.15
N SER A 232 13.34 50.68 -17.09
CA SER A 232 14.76 50.63 -16.79
C SER A 232 15.20 49.22 -16.39
N LYS A 233 16.48 48.93 -16.35
CA LYS A 233 17.02 47.61 -15.93
C LYS A 233 16.59 47.21 -14.52
N THR A 234 16.49 48.16 -13.60
CA THR A 234 16.05 47.96 -12.21
C THR A 234 14.57 47.69 -12.12
N GLU A 235 13.76 48.38 -12.91
CA GLU A 235 12.30 48.16 -12.98
C GLU A 235 11.97 46.81 -13.62
N LYS A 236 12.68 46.39 -14.65
CA LYS A 236 12.53 45.04 -15.23
C LYS A 236 12.81 43.95 -14.21
N LEU A 237 13.86 44.10 -13.37
CA LEU A 237 14.18 43.15 -12.33
C LEU A 237 13.06 43.09 -11.27
N ALA A 238 12.57 44.25 -10.81
CA ALA A 238 11.49 44.33 -9.82
C ALA A 238 10.16 43.73 -10.35
N GLU A 239 9.82 43.96 -11.63
CA GLU A 239 8.63 43.36 -12.24
C GLU A 239 8.77 41.83 -12.40
N LYS A 240 9.96 41.34 -12.77
CA LYS A 240 10.24 39.90 -12.80
C LYS A 240 10.11 39.24 -11.42
N GLU A 241 10.59 39.89 -10.36
CA GLU A 241 10.42 39.42 -8.98
C GLU A 241 8.94 39.36 -8.58
N LYS A 242 8.11 40.35 -8.96
CA LYS A 242 6.66 40.31 -8.72
C LYS A 242 5.99 39.15 -9.44
N VAL A 243 6.32 38.91 -10.71
CA VAL A 243 5.80 37.78 -11.50
C VAL A 243 6.19 36.46 -10.84
N GLN A 244 7.45 36.31 -10.39
CA GLN A 244 7.90 35.12 -9.68
C GLN A 244 7.15 34.91 -8.36
N SER A 245 6.95 35.97 -7.58
CA SER A 245 6.20 35.90 -6.33
C SER A 245 4.75 35.50 -6.56
N LEU A 246 4.09 36.10 -7.56
CA LEU A 246 2.71 35.76 -7.93
C LEU A 246 2.58 34.31 -8.41
N HIS A 247 3.53 33.85 -9.23
CA HIS A 247 3.57 32.47 -9.69
C HIS A 247 3.73 31.48 -8.53
N ALA A 248 4.64 31.77 -7.58
CA ALA A 248 4.87 30.95 -6.42
C ALA A 248 3.61 30.87 -5.54
N GLU A 249 2.95 32.01 -5.26
CA GLU A 249 1.72 32.09 -4.49
C GLU A 249 0.59 31.28 -5.12
N ARG A 250 0.34 31.48 -6.41
CA ARG A 250 -0.71 30.75 -7.14
C ARG A 250 -0.42 29.24 -7.21
N SER A 251 0.83 28.86 -7.44
CA SER A 251 1.26 27.46 -7.46
C SER A 251 1.03 26.79 -6.10
N GLU A 252 1.30 27.48 -4.99
CA GLU A 252 1.09 26.97 -3.64
C GLU A 252 -0.40 26.77 -3.34
N VAL A 253 -1.26 27.72 -3.75
CA VAL A 253 -2.72 27.60 -3.60
C VAL A 253 -3.27 26.43 -4.38
N ILE A 254 -2.89 26.29 -5.66
CA ILE A 254 -3.34 25.18 -6.51
C ILE A 254 -2.86 23.85 -5.95
N HIS A 255 -1.61 23.80 -5.51
CA HIS A 255 -1.05 22.61 -4.87
C HIS A 255 -1.85 22.21 -3.63
N THR A 256 -2.14 23.15 -2.74
CA THR A 256 -2.94 22.93 -1.52
C THR A 256 -4.34 22.39 -1.84
N ILE A 257 -5.01 22.98 -2.83
CA ILE A 257 -6.34 22.52 -3.28
C ILE A 257 -6.27 21.11 -3.84
N ASN A 258 -5.29 20.81 -4.69
CA ASN A 258 -5.12 19.47 -5.26
C ASN A 258 -4.86 18.43 -4.18
N GLN A 259 -4.03 18.73 -3.16
CA GLN A 259 -3.78 17.82 -2.06
C GLN A 259 -5.03 17.61 -1.19
N LEU A 260 -5.83 18.66 -0.93
CA LEU A 260 -7.10 18.52 -0.22
C LEU A 260 -8.09 17.66 -1.02
N LEU A 261 -8.30 17.95 -2.30
CA LEU A 261 -9.15 17.13 -3.17
C LEU A 261 -8.70 15.67 -3.17
N ARG A 262 -7.39 15.43 -3.27
CA ARG A 262 -6.80 14.09 -3.21
C ARG A 262 -7.05 13.40 -1.87
N ALA A 263 -6.85 14.10 -0.76
CA ALA A 263 -7.09 13.57 0.58
C ALA A 263 -8.56 13.17 0.78
N TYR A 264 -9.50 13.97 0.27
CA TYR A 264 -10.93 13.70 0.41
C TYR A 264 -11.45 12.64 -0.57
N SER A 265 -10.97 12.63 -1.81
CA SER A 265 -11.51 11.77 -2.89
C SER A 265 -10.85 10.40 -2.96
N LEU A 266 -9.54 10.33 -2.73
CA LEU A 266 -8.76 9.10 -2.93
C LEU A 266 -8.37 8.41 -1.62
N MET A 267 -8.10 9.17 -0.54
CA MET A 267 -7.61 8.59 0.72
C MET A 267 -8.73 8.19 1.66
N GLN A 268 -8.74 6.95 2.10
CA GLN A 268 -9.77 6.39 2.98
C GLN A 268 -9.21 6.11 4.37
N LYS A 269 -9.96 6.54 5.38
CA LYS A 269 -9.66 6.21 6.77
C LYS A 269 -9.84 4.72 7.01
N ASP A 270 -8.98 4.16 7.84
CA ASP A 270 -8.94 2.74 8.19
C ASP A 270 -8.52 1.80 7.03
N VAL A 271 -8.16 2.37 5.87
CA VAL A 271 -7.57 1.67 4.72
C VAL A 271 -6.16 2.20 4.47
N ASP A 272 -6.04 3.47 4.07
CA ASP A 272 -4.76 4.10 3.73
C ASP A 272 -4.07 4.70 4.96
N TYR A 273 -4.86 5.09 5.98
CA TYR A 273 -4.37 5.67 7.22
C TYR A 273 -5.34 5.41 8.38
N ILE A 274 -4.82 5.50 9.60
CA ILE A 274 -5.63 5.54 10.83
C ILE A 274 -5.40 6.85 11.57
N VAL A 275 -6.36 7.21 12.43
CA VAL A 275 -6.19 8.32 13.39
C VAL A 275 -6.07 7.73 14.79
N LYS A 276 -4.90 7.89 15.39
CA LYS A 276 -4.59 7.45 16.75
C LYS A 276 -3.86 8.55 17.51
N ASP A 277 -4.23 8.78 18.77
CA ASP A 277 -3.61 9.77 19.64
C ASP A 277 -3.55 11.18 19.00
N GLN A 278 -4.65 11.60 18.34
CA GLN A 278 -4.76 12.86 17.60
C GLN A 278 -3.72 13.02 16.47
N LYS A 279 -3.20 11.91 15.91
CA LYS A 279 -2.25 11.90 14.81
C LYS A 279 -2.71 10.98 13.71
N VAL A 280 -2.48 11.39 12.47
CA VAL A 280 -2.63 10.53 11.29
C VAL A 280 -1.42 9.61 11.20
N GLN A 281 -1.66 8.33 11.02
CA GLN A 281 -0.61 7.32 10.84
C GLN A 281 -0.91 6.52 9.59
N ILE A 282 0.09 6.37 8.74
CA ILE A 282 -0.03 5.61 7.48
C ILE A 282 -0.21 4.14 7.79
N VAL A 283 -1.08 3.49 7.04
CA VAL A 283 -1.19 2.03 6.99
C VAL A 283 -0.52 1.56 5.70
N ASP A 284 0.41 0.67 5.83
CA ASP A 284 1.07 0.05 4.67
C ASP A 284 0.07 -0.84 3.93
N GLU A 285 -0.14 -0.55 2.67
CA GLU A 285 -1.12 -1.23 1.81
C GLU A 285 -0.83 -2.74 1.68
N HIS A 286 0.43 -3.13 1.71
CA HIS A 286 0.86 -4.51 1.49
C HIS A 286 0.89 -5.34 2.78
N THR A 287 1.38 -4.74 3.87
CA THR A 287 1.52 -5.44 5.15
C THR A 287 0.35 -5.19 6.09
N GLY A 288 -0.47 -4.17 5.83
CA GLY A 288 -1.54 -3.71 6.72
C GLY A 288 -1.02 -3.18 8.06
N ARG A 289 0.28 -2.90 8.17
CA ARG A 289 0.90 -2.39 9.39
C ARG A 289 0.89 -0.88 9.43
N VAL A 290 0.68 -0.35 10.62
CA VAL A 290 0.86 1.07 10.87
C VAL A 290 2.34 1.41 10.79
N MET A 291 2.68 2.46 10.06
CA MET A 291 4.05 2.97 9.91
C MET A 291 4.25 4.24 10.74
N PRO A 292 4.65 4.11 12.03
CA PRO A 292 4.85 5.29 12.88
C PRO A 292 5.98 6.16 12.34
N GLY A 293 5.78 7.49 12.39
CA GLY A 293 6.80 8.46 11.97
C GLY A 293 6.91 8.68 10.47
N ARG A 294 6.27 7.88 9.63
CA ARG A 294 6.17 8.14 8.19
C ARG A 294 5.03 9.11 7.89
N ARG A 295 5.24 9.94 6.86
CA ARG A 295 4.25 10.91 6.37
C ARG A 295 4.07 10.74 4.86
N PHE A 296 2.89 11.01 4.36
CA PHE A 296 2.68 11.17 2.91
C PHE A 296 3.42 12.41 2.43
N SER A 297 4.02 12.33 1.27
CA SER A 297 4.80 13.41 0.66
C SER A 297 3.93 14.54 0.11
N SER A 298 4.58 15.63 -0.23
CA SER A 298 4.00 16.74 -1.02
C SER A 298 2.74 17.35 -0.41
N GLY A 299 2.68 17.54 0.92
CA GLY A 299 1.54 18.18 1.59
C GLY A 299 0.30 17.29 1.76
N LEU A 300 0.26 16.07 1.16
CA LEU A 300 -0.90 15.18 1.28
C LEU A 300 -1.19 14.80 2.74
N HIS A 301 -0.15 14.60 3.56
CA HIS A 301 -0.33 14.30 4.97
C HIS A 301 -1.01 15.44 5.73
N ALA A 302 -0.59 16.68 5.49
CA ALA A 302 -1.21 17.87 6.05
C ALA A 302 -2.68 18.03 5.61
N ALA A 303 -2.97 17.70 4.35
CA ALA A 303 -4.33 17.68 3.82
C ALA A 303 -5.22 16.65 4.53
N ILE A 304 -4.67 15.45 4.83
CA ILE A 304 -5.39 14.41 5.59
C ILE A 304 -5.57 14.84 7.05
N GLU A 305 -4.55 15.44 7.67
CA GLU A 305 -4.66 16.00 9.03
C GLU A 305 -5.75 17.08 9.10
N ALA A 306 -5.81 17.97 8.10
CA ALA A 306 -6.88 18.95 7.96
C ALA A 306 -8.26 18.26 7.81
N LYS A 307 -8.38 17.27 6.93
CA LYS A 307 -9.61 16.48 6.72
C LYS A 307 -10.10 15.85 8.02
N GLU A 308 -9.24 15.20 8.78
CA GLU A 308 -9.58 14.51 10.03
C GLU A 308 -9.70 15.43 11.25
N ARG A 309 -9.50 16.75 11.07
CA ARG A 309 -9.57 17.78 12.13
C ARG A 309 -8.61 17.51 13.27
N VAL A 310 -7.46 16.96 12.98
CA VAL A 310 -6.34 16.84 13.91
C VAL A 310 -5.36 17.99 13.71
N LYS A 311 -4.45 18.18 14.66
CA LYS A 311 -3.43 19.23 14.55
C LYS A 311 -2.53 18.94 13.35
N ILE A 312 -2.41 19.89 12.43
CA ILE A 312 -1.46 19.81 11.33
C ILE A 312 -0.05 19.95 11.89
N GLU A 313 0.76 18.90 11.76
CA GLU A 313 2.16 18.94 12.16
C GLU A 313 2.99 19.67 11.10
N ARG A 314 4.11 20.24 11.52
CA ARG A 314 5.04 20.92 10.60
C ARG A 314 5.54 19.93 9.54
N GLU A 315 5.75 20.41 8.33
CA GLU A 315 6.38 19.62 7.29
C GLU A 315 7.78 19.20 7.72
N SER A 316 8.15 18.00 7.35
CA SER A 316 9.48 17.49 7.58
C SER A 316 10.32 17.66 6.31
N GLN A 317 11.51 18.23 6.46
CA GLN A 317 12.51 18.26 5.39
C GLN A 317 13.33 16.98 5.42
N THR A 318 13.52 16.34 4.26
CA THR A 318 14.43 15.21 4.14
C THR A 318 15.86 15.69 4.32
N MET A 319 16.53 15.21 5.34
CA MET A 319 17.94 15.52 5.63
C MET A 319 18.88 14.49 5.00
N ALA A 320 18.52 13.22 5.05
CA ALA A 320 19.25 12.13 4.43
C ALA A 320 18.31 11.00 4.04
N GLN A 321 18.64 10.26 3.01
CA GLN A 321 17.88 9.08 2.59
C GLN A 321 18.82 8.04 1.97
N ILE A 322 18.42 6.78 2.05
CA ILE A 322 19.06 5.68 1.35
C ILE A 322 18.03 4.60 1.04
N THR A 323 18.12 3.97 -0.13
CA THR A 323 17.31 2.77 -0.39
C THR A 323 17.84 1.58 0.40
N VAL A 324 16.93 0.68 0.80
CA VAL A 324 17.30 -0.59 1.45
C VAL A 324 18.28 -1.36 0.58
N GLN A 325 18.05 -1.34 -0.76
CA GLN A 325 18.90 -2.00 -1.73
C GLN A 325 20.35 -1.48 -1.66
N ASN A 326 20.55 -0.17 -1.72
CA ASN A 326 21.89 0.42 -1.70
C ASN A 326 22.57 0.21 -0.36
N TYR A 327 21.83 0.27 0.75
CA TYR A 327 22.41 -0.01 2.06
C TYR A 327 22.96 -1.44 2.14
N PHE A 328 22.18 -2.46 1.79
CA PHE A 328 22.63 -3.86 1.88
C PHE A 328 23.69 -4.22 0.81
N ARG A 329 23.75 -3.51 -0.30
CA ARG A 329 24.81 -3.67 -1.33
C ARG A 329 26.18 -3.16 -0.87
N MET A 330 26.25 -2.36 0.20
CA MET A 330 27.53 -1.91 0.78
C MET A 330 28.28 -3.04 1.49
N TYR A 331 27.59 -4.10 1.92
CA TYR A 331 28.26 -5.23 2.56
C TYR A 331 29.09 -6.02 1.56
N GLU A 332 30.35 -6.31 1.92
CA GLU A 332 31.24 -7.14 1.11
C GLU A 332 30.66 -8.54 0.90
N LYS A 333 29.99 -9.06 1.93
CA LYS A 333 29.31 -10.35 1.90
C LYS A 333 27.89 -10.22 2.45
N LEU A 334 26.93 -10.61 1.62
CA LEU A 334 25.52 -10.62 1.97
C LEU A 334 24.97 -12.04 1.88
N ALA A 335 24.19 -12.44 2.86
CA ALA A 335 23.45 -13.69 2.85
C ALA A 335 22.08 -13.49 3.52
N GLY A 336 21.16 -14.38 3.26
CA GLY A 336 19.84 -14.33 3.87
C GLY A 336 19.15 -15.68 3.89
N MET A 337 18.03 -15.74 4.61
CA MET A 337 17.20 -16.94 4.68
C MET A 337 15.73 -16.57 4.77
N THR A 338 14.90 -17.39 4.17
CA THR A 338 13.44 -17.30 4.20
C THR A 338 12.84 -18.62 3.72
N GLY A 339 11.59 -18.87 4.03
CA GLY A 339 10.83 -20.01 3.50
C GLY A 339 10.29 -19.81 2.08
N THR A 340 10.46 -18.64 1.46
CA THR A 340 9.73 -18.25 0.23
C THR A 340 10.57 -17.47 -0.81
N ALA A 341 11.90 -17.63 -0.84
CA ALA A 341 12.77 -16.88 -1.76
C ALA A 341 12.65 -17.29 -3.24
N ILE A 342 12.31 -18.52 -3.52
CA ILE A 342 12.41 -19.10 -4.89
C ILE A 342 11.58 -18.35 -5.93
N THR A 343 10.45 -17.74 -5.54
CA THR A 343 9.61 -16.97 -6.47
C THR A 343 10.26 -15.68 -6.94
N GLU A 344 11.20 -15.15 -6.17
CA GLU A 344 11.90 -13.88 -6.40
C GLU A 344 13.40 -14.07 -6.70
N ALA A 345 13.83 -15.32 -7.03
CA ALA A 345 15.24 -15.66 -7.27
C ALA A 345 15.90 -14.74 -8.33
N ASN A 346 15.15 -14.39 -9.38
CA ASN A 346 15.63 -13.45 -10.41
C ASN A 346 15.95 -12.06 -9.84
N GLU A 347 15.12 -11.55 -8.94
CA GLU A 347 15.32 -10.24 -8.34
C GLU A 347 16.51 -10.26 -7.38
N PHE A 348 16.64 -11.30 -6.55
CA PHE A 348 17.80 -11.49 -5.69
C PHE A 348 19.11 -11.50 -6.49
N MET A 349 19.13 -12.19 -7.63
CA MET A 349 20.31 -12.21 -8.50
C MET A 349 20.57 -10.84 -9.15
N GLN A 350 19.55 -10.19 -9.73
CA GLN A 350 19.75 -8.95 -10.48
C GLN A 350 20.09 -7.76 -9.62
N ILE A 351 19.52 -7.65 -8.43
CA ILE A 351 19.71 -6.49 -7.55
C ILE A 351 20.88 -6.68 -6.57
N TYR A 352 20.97 -7.89 -5.97
CA TYR A 352 21.88 -8.16 -4.86
C TYR A 352 23.01 -9.13 -5.21
N GLY A 353 23.00 -9.74 -6.40
CA GLY A 353 23.97 -10.76 -6.79
C GLY A 353 23.87 -12.06 -5.96
N LEU A 354 22.68 -12.36 -5.41
CA LEU A 354 22.44 -13.50 -4.54
C LEU A 354 21.79 -14.64 -5.29
N ASP A 355 22.41 -15.83 -5.23
CA ASP A 355 21.78 -17.08 -5.64
C ASP A 355 20.80 -17.59 -4.59
N VAL A 356 19.72 -18.22 -5.03
CA VAL A 356 18.74 -18.86 -4.16
C VAL A 356 18.91 -20.36 -4.22
N VAL A 357 19.26 -20.95 -3.07
CA VAL A 357 19.42 -22.39 -2.89
C VAL A 357 18.26 -22.93 -2.06
N GLU A 358 17.53 -23.90 -2.59
CA GLU A 358 16.44 -24.56 -1.88
C GLU A 358 17.01 -25.68 -1.01
N ILE A 359 16.67 -25.66 0.28
CA ILE A 359 17.05 -26.70 1.24
C ILE A 359 15.79 -27.42 1.68
N ASP A 360 15.78 -28.72 1.57
CA ASP A 360 14.66 -29.57 1.96
C ASP A 360 14.28 -29.37 3.42
N THR A 361 12.99 -29.53 3.70
CA THR A 361 12.48 -29.45 5.09
C THR A 361 12.97 -30.62 5.93
N ASN A 362 13.21 -30.37 7.23
CA ASN A 362 13.67 -31.41 8.18
C ASN A 362 12.74 -32.63 8.23
N LYS A 363 11.44 -32.42 8.10
CA LYS A 363 10.43 -33.49 8.00
C LYS A 363 9.57 -33.25 6.78
N PRO A 364 9.09 -34.32 6.11
CA PRO A 364 8.20 -34.18 4.95
C PRO A 364 6.96 -33.33 5.27
N ILE A 365 6.55 -32.51 4.34
CA ILE A 365 5.35 -31.70 4.46
C ILE A 365 4.12 -32.60 4.35
N GLN A 366 3.28 -32.60 5.40
CA GLN A 366 2.02 -33.36 5.45
C GLN A 366 0.79 -32.50 5.18
N ARG A 367 0.98 -31.17 4.97
CA ARG A 367 -0.09 -30.25 4.67
C ARG A 367 -0.73 -30.57 3.31
N GLN A 368 -2.06 -30.56 3.27
CA GLN A 368 -2.84 -30.68 2.05
C GLN A 368 -3.28 -29.31 1.54
N ASP A 369 -2.81 -28.92 0.36
CA ASP A 369 -3.15 -27.65 -0.27
C ASP A 369 -4.29 -27.91 -1.28
N HIS A 370 -5.50 -27.48 -0.96
CA HIS A 370 -6.68 -27.62 -1.82
C HIS A 370 -6.69 -26.58 -2.94
N ASP A 371 -7.43 -26.89 -4.01
CA ASP A 371 -7.67 -25.96 -5.10
C ASP A 371 -8.47 -24.74 -4.65
N ASP A 372 -8.30 -23.63 -5.37
CA ASP A 372 -9.01 -22.38 -5.09
C ASP A 372 -10.50 -22.55 -5.35
N MET A 373 -11.32 -22.02 -4.43
CA MET A 373 -12.76 -21.95 -4.56
C MET A 373 -13.19 -20.55 -5.01
N ILE A 374 -13.76 -20.47 -6.23
CA ILE A 374 -14.03 -19.18 -6.86
C ILE A 374 -15.54 -18.94 -6.92
N TYR A 375 -15.96 -17.80 -6.41
CA TYR A 375 -17.33 -17.33 -6.34
C TYR A 375 -17.54 -16.13 -7.26
N LYS A 376 -18.76 -15.90 -7.70
CA LYS A 376 -19.10 -14.77 -8.56
C LYS A 376 -19.00 -13.45 -7.79
N THR A 377 -19.49 -13.41 -6.57
CA THR A 377 -19.57 -12.20 -5.75
C THR A 377 -18.81 -12.33 -4.43
N LYS A 378 -18.34 -11.21 -3.88
CA LYS A 378 -17.76 -11.15 -2.51
C LYS A 378 -18.74 -11.64 -1.45
N ARG A 379 -20.03 -11.41 -1.64
CA ARG A 379 -21.08 -11.85 -0.70
C ARG A 379 -21.15 -13.37 -0.61
N GLU A 380 -21.16 -14.07 -1.73
CA GLU A 380 -21.16 -15.53 -1.78
C GLU A 380 -19.88 -16.09 -1.16
N LYS A 381 -18.72 -15.52 -1.52
CA LYS A 381 -17.43 -15.86 -0.94
C LYS A 381 -17.45 -15.80 0.58
N TYR A 382 -17.87 -14.67 1.16
CA TYR A 382 -17.91 -14.52 2.62
C TYR A 382 -18.92 -15.46 3.29
N SER A 383 -20.07 -15.71 2.67
CA SER A 383 -21.05 -16.68 3.20
C SER A 383 -20.43 -18.08 3.28
N ALA A 384 -19.75 -18.51 2.23
CA ALA A 384 -19.09 -19.81 2.19
C ALA A 384 -17.90 -19.89 3.17
N CYS A 385 -17.13 -18.81 3.33
CA CYS A 385 -16.07 -18.74 4.35
C CYS A 385 -16.64 -18.95 5.76
N ILE A 386 -17.76 -18.29 6.09
CA ILE A 386 -18.38 -18.39 7.41
C ILE A 386 -18.89 -19.78 7.67
N GLU A 387 -19.53 -20.42 6.69
CA GLU A 387 -20.03 -21.80 6.82
C GLU A 387 -18.88 -22.76 7.06
N LYS A 388 -17.78 -22.63 6.30
CA LYS A 388 -16.59 -23.46 6.49
C LYS A 388 -15.95 -23.26 7.87
N ILE A 389 -15.81 -22.01 8.31
CA ILE A 389 -15.28 -21.69 9.64
C ILE A 389 -16.14 -22.30 10.75
N LYS A 390 -17.47 -22.24 10.63
CA LYS A 390 -18.39 -22.87 11.58
C LYS A 390 -18.23 -24.38 11.63
N GLU A 391 -18.16 -25.03 10.48
CA GLU A 391 -17.95 -26.46 10.35
C GLU A 391 -16.67 -26.90 11.08
N LEU A 392 -15.55 -26.24 10.78
CA LEU A 392 -14.26 -26.57 11.33
C LEU A 392 -14.17 -26.29 12.85
N SER A 393 -14.68 -25.13 13.28
CA SER A 393 -14.72 -24.77 14.70
C SER A 393 -15.61 -25.74 15.50
N ALA A 394 -16.71 -26.21 14.93
CA ALA A 394 -17.58 -27.21 15.55
C ALA A 394 -16.88 -28.60 15.64
N LYS A 395 -16.04 -28.94 14.66
CA LYS A 395 -15.19 -30.14 14.70
C LYS A 395 -14.03 -30.02 15.71
N GLY A 396 -13.74 -28.81 16.18
CA GLY A 396 -12.61 -28.56 17.08
C GLY A 396 -11.31 -28.20 16.37
N GLN A 397 -11.27 -28.18 15.03
CA GLN A 397 -10.07 -27.86 14.26
C GLN A 397 -9.77 -26.35 14.34
N PRO A 398 -8.54 -25.93 14.68
CA PRO A 398 -8.16 -24.52 14.68
C PRO A 398 -8.10 -23.96 13.26
N VAL A 399 -8.59 -22.72 13.09
CA VAL A 399 -8.65 -22.04 11.79
C VAL A 399 -7.92 -20.71 11.83
N LEU A 400 -6.98 -20.52 10.91
CA LEU A 400 -6.37 -19.23 10.63
C LEU A 400 -6.92 -18.68 9.32
N VAL A 401 -7.61 -17.55 9.40
CA VAL A 401 -8.20 -16.88 8.25
C VAL A 401 -7.28 -15.73 7.81
N GLY A 402 -6.70 -15.85 6.62
CA GLY A 402 -5.88 -14.79 6.01
C GLY A 402 -6.72 -13.85 5.17
N THR A 403 -6.68 -12.55 5.47
CA THR A 403 -7.38 -11.50 4.70
C THR A 403 -6.39 -10.58 4.01
N THR A 404 -6.79 -10.02 2.87
CA THR A 404 -5.92 -9.15 2.06
C THR A 404 -5.86 -7.73 2.58
N SER A 405 -6.86 -7.29 3.38
CA SER A 405 -6.91 -5.95 3.96
C SER A 405 -7.48 -5.93 5.37
N VAL A 406 -7.24 -4.82 6.08
CA VAL A 406 -7.84 -4.56 7.41
C VAL A 406 -9.36 -4.49 7.31
N GLU A 407 -9.90 -3.86 6.25
CA GLU A 407 -11.32 -3.72 6.00
C GLU A 407 -12.01 -5.09 5.83
N GLU A 408 -11.39 -6.00 5.05
CA GLU A 408 -11.88 -7.38 4.92
C GLU A 408 -11.89 -8.09 6.27
N SER A 409 -10.84 -7.93 7.08
CA SER A 409 -10.75 -8.55 8.40
C SER A 409 -11.87 -8.09 9.33
N GLU A 410 -12.20 -6.80 9.31
CA GLU A 410 -13.29 -6.23 10.12
C GLU A 410 -14.67 -6.63 9.61
N THR A 411 -14.85 -6.69 8.29
CA THR A 411 -16.10 -7.13 7.66
C THR A 411 -16.38 -8.59 8.02
N LEU A 412 -15.40 -9.46 7.86
CA LEU A 412 -15.51 -10.86 8.22
C LEU A 412 -15.74 -11.05 9.74
N SER A 413 -15.05 -10.27 10.57
CA SER A 413 -15.24 -10.28 12.03
C SER A 413 -16.68 -9.90 12.41
N ARG A 414 -17.25 -8.84 11.80
CA ARG A 414 -18.67 -8.47 12.02
C ARG A 414 -19.63 -9.60 11.64
N MET A 415 -19.37 -10.27 10.53
CA MET A 415 -20.20 -11.38 10.05
C MET A 415 -20.10 -12.61 10.97
N LEU A 416 -18.90 -12.96 11.44
CA LEU A 416 -18.68 -14.06 12.38
C LEU A 416 -19.33 -13.79 13.74
N ARG A 417 -19.30 -12.54 14.25
CA ARG A 417 -20.03 -12.14 15.47
C ARG A 417 -21.54 -12.33 15.32
N ARG A 418 -22.11 -11.92 14.19
CA ARG A 418 -23.55 -12.17 13.89
C ARG A 418 -23.87 -13.65 13.85
N SER A 419 -22.93 -14.45 13.40
CA SER A 419 -23.02 -15.91 13.33
C SER A 419 -22.68 -16.61 14.66
N LYS A 420 -22.41 -15.86 15.74
CA LYS A 420 -22.05 -16.35 17.07
C LYS A 420 -20.80 -17.25 17.10
N VAL A 421 -19.85 -17.04 16.21
CA VAL A 421 -18.55 -17.71 16.22
C VAL A 421 -17.57 -16.88 17.02
N ALA A 422 -17.01 -17.48 18.10
CA ALA A 422 -15.94 -16.85 18.88
C ALA A 422 -14.66 -16.79 18.03
N HIS A 423 -14.02 -15.62 17.95
CA HIS A 423 -12.81 -15.44 17.15
C HIS A 423 -11.96 -14.29 17.67
N ASN A 424 -10.68 -14.32 17.31
CA ASN A 424 -9.72 -13.25 17.54
C ASN A 424 -9.38 -12.57 16.22
N VAL A 425 -8.99 -11.28 16.27
CA VAL A 425 -8.59 -10.50 15.09
C VAL A 425 -7.18 -9.95 15.30
N LEU A 426 -6.30 -10.21 14.35
CA LEU A 426 -4.96 -9.67 14.25
C LEU A 426 -4.89 -8.73 13.07
N ASN A 427 -4.90 -7.43 13.33
CA ASN A 427 -4.72 -6.40 12.31
C ASN A 427 -3.90 -5.23 12.88
N ALA A 428 -3.60 -4.26 12.03
CA ALA A 428 -2.79 -3.08 12.37
C ALA A 428 -3.26 -2.31 13.63
N LYS A 429 -4.52 -2.48 14.04
CA LYS A 429 -5.11 -1.79 15.21
C LYS A 429 -4.80 -2.50 16.55
N GLN A 430 -4.30 -3.73 16.54
CA GLN A 430 -4.19 -4.58 17.76
C GLN A 430 -2.78 -5.13 18.04
N HIS A 431 -1.73 -4.43 17.64
CA HIS A 431 -0.33 -4.89 17.78
C HIS A 431 0.09 -5.32 19.20
N GLN A 432 -0.43 -4.68 20.24
CA GLN A 432 0.00 -4.95 21.63
C GLN A 432 -0.36 -6.35 22.14
N LYS A 433 -1.35 -7.02 21.52
CA LYS A 433 -1.80 -8.37 21.91
C LYS A 433 -1.45 -9.44 20.88
N GLU A 434 -0.67 -9.09 19.88
CA GLU A 434 -0.35 -9.99 18.76
C GLU A 434 0.25 -11.32 19.21
N ALA A 435 1.27 -11.28 20.05
CA ALA A 435 1.96 -12.48 20.53
C ALA A 435 1.03 -13.43 21.33
N GLU A 436 0.15 -12.88 22.17
CA GLU A 436 -0.81 -13.69 22.95
C GLU A 436 -1.86 -14.35 22.06
N ILE A 437 -2.36 -13.63 21.06
CA ILE A 437 -3.37 -14.14 20.14
C ILE A 437 -2.76 -15.26 19.29
N ILE A 438 -1.53 -15.09 18.81
CA ILE A 438 -0.85 -16.10 17.98
C ILE A 438 -0.56 -17.36 18.79
N GLN A 439 -0.12 -17.22 20.04
CA GLN A 439 0.11 -18.39 20.90
C GLN A 439 -1.16 -19.24 21.04
N ARG A 440 -2.33 -18.64 21.05
CA ARG A 440 -3.61 -19.35 21.18
C ARG A 440 -4.21 -19.80 19.85
N ALA A 441 -3.69 -19.33 18.71
CA ALA A 441 -4.27 -19.61 17.40
C ALA A 441 -4.23 -21.11 17.02
N GLY A 442 -3.32 -21.88 17.60
CA GLY A 442 -3.19 -23.33 17.38
C GLY A 442 -3.98 -24.21 18.34
N HIS A 443 -4.76 -23.64 19.26
CA HIS A 443 -5.56 -24.40 20.21
C HIS A 443 -6.87 -24.86 19.61
N LYS A 444 -7.43 -25.93 20.15
CA LYS A 444 -8.72 -26.51 19.74
C LYS A 444 -9.82 -25.46 19.58
N SER A 445 -10.57 -25.53 18.49
CA SER A 445 -11.68 -24.62 18.13
C SER A 445 -11.30 -23.15 17.99
N SER A 446 -10.01 -22.78 18.03
CA SER A 446 -9.59 -21.39 17.87
C SER A 446 -9.86 -20.91 16.44
N VAL A 447 -10.49 -19.75 16.32
CA VAL A 447 -10.63 -19.03 15.05
C VAL A 447 -9.88 -17.70 15.14
N THR A 448 -8.90 -17.51 14.27
CA THR A 448 -8.08 -16.30 14.25
C THR A 448 -8.12 -15.68 12.85
N ILE A 449 -8.56 -14.43 12.74
CA ILE A 449 -8.50 -13.65 11.51
C ILE A 449 -7.19 -12.85 11.55
N SER A 450 -6.39 -12.96 10.51
CA SER A 450 -5.10 -12.26 10.40
C SER A 450 -5.03 -11.51 9.06
N THR A 451 -4.66 -10.24 9.10
CA THR A 451 -4.23 -9.56 7.88
C THR A 451 -2.83 -10.02 7.51
N ASN A 452 -2.47 -9.88 6.24
CA ASN A 452 -1.25 -10.31 5.59
C ASN A 452 -0.13 -10.68 6.56
N MET A 453 0.73 -10.05 6.95
CA MET A 453 1.96 -10.34 7.66
C MET A 453 1.82 -10.33 9.20
N ALA A 454 0.63 -10.14 9.75
CA ALA A 454 0.44 -10.15 11.19
C ALA A 454 0.88 -11.50 11.76
N GLY A 455 1.73 -11.47 12.78
CA GLY A 455 2.32 -12.64 13.39
C GLY A 455 3.47 -13.29 12.62
N ARG A 456 4.04 -12.64 11.60
CA ARG A 456 5.24 -13.15 10.92
C ARG A 456 6.39 -13.30 11.92
N GLY A 457 7.19 -14.35 11.76
CA GLY A 457 8.28 -14.69 12.70
C GLY A 457 7.84 -15.39 13.98
N THR A 458 6.53 -15.46 14.27
CA THR A 458 6.01 -16.16 15.45
C THR A 458 5.41 -17.51 15.05
N ASP A 459 5.81 -18.56 15.76
CA ASP A 459 5.32 -19.91 15.51
C ASP A 459 3.95 -20.16 16.15
N ILE A 460 3.05 -20.81 15.41
CA ILE A 460 1.75 -21.25 15.91
C ILE A 460 1.89 -22.68 16.40
N LYS A 461 1.94 -22.85 17.71
CA LYS A 461 2.07 -24.17 18.33
C LYS A 461 0.70 -24.83 18.46
N LEU A 462 0.59 -26.05 17.92
CA LEU A 462 -0.62 -26.86 18.04
C LEU A 462 -0.61 -27.61 19.37
N ASP A 463 -1.77 -27.66 20.04
CA ASP A 463 -1.98 -28.61 21.13
C ASP A 463 -2.19 -30.04 20.57
N ASN A 464 -2.11 -31.05 21.44
CA ASN A 464 -2.22 -32.46 21.01
C ASN A 464 -3.58 -32.75 20.37
N GLU A 465 -4.67 -32.18 20.92
CA GLU A 465 -6.01 -32.39 20.38
C GLU A 465 -6.16 -31.80 18.97
N SER A 466 -5.59 -30.63 18.72
CA SER A 466 -5.61 -30.00 17.41
C SER A 466 -4.79 -30.79 16.36
N LYS A 467 -3.70 -31.45 16.76
CA LYS A 467 -2.93 -32.32 15.86
C LYS A 467 -3.74 -33.53 15.42
N ASP A 468 -4.48 -34.15 16.33
CA ASP A 468 -5.34 -35.32 16.05
C ASP A 468 -6.55 -34.96 15.17
N LEU A 469 -6.97 -33.68 15.21
CA LEU A 469 -8.10 -33.15 14.39
C LEU A 469 -7.69 -32.66 12.99
N GLY A 470 -6.47 -32.94 12.55
CA GLY A 470 -5.99 -32.56 11.22
C GLY A 470 -5.11 -31.32 11.19
N GLY A 471 -4.73 -30.78 12.38
CA GLY A 471 -3.84 -29.64 12.50
C GLY A 471 -4.50 -28.30 12.15
N LEU A 472 -3.68 -27.29 11.86
CA LEU A 472 -4.14 -25.95 11.56
C LEU A 472 -4.73 -25.89 10.14
N PHE A 473 -5.96 -25.36 10.03
CA PHE A 473 -6.59 -25.08 8.76
C PHE A 473 -6.36 -23.61 8.36
N ILE A 474 -5.81 -23.39 7.16
CA ILE A 474 -5.59 -22.05 6.59
C ILE A 474 -6.72 -21.75 5.60
N LEU A 475 -7.43 -20.68 5.82
CA LEU A 475 -8.46 -20.18 4.91
C LEU A 475 -8.05 -18.78 4.42
N GLY A 476 -7.61 -18.66 3.16
CA GLY A 476 -7.34 -17.37 2.53
C GLY A 476 -8.63 -16.78 1.94
N THR A 477 -8.94 -15.51 2.20
CA THR A 477 -10.13 -14.85 1.63
C THR A 477 -9.87 -14.12 0.32
N GLY A 478 -8.64 -14.20 -0.19
CA GLY A 478 -8.21 -13.59 -1.44
C GLY A 478 -6.78 -14.00 -1.76
N ARG A 479 -6.38 -13.90 -3.02
CA ARG A 479 -4.98 -14.03 -3.42
C ARG A 479 -4.30 -12.67 -3.29
N HIS A 480 -3.11 -12.67 -2.76
CA HIS A 480 -2.29 -11.47 -2.63
C HIS A 480 -1.63 -11.11 -3.98
N GLU A 481 -1.08 -9.91 -4.05
CA GLU A 481 -0.36 -9.44 -5.23
C GLU A 481 0.88 -10.28 -5.58
N SER A 482 1.49 -10.92 -4.59
CA SER A 482 2.65 -11.80 -4.77
C SER A 482 2.32 -13.24 -4.33
N ARG A 483 2.72 -14.20 -5.15
CA ARG A 483 2.61 -15.65 -4.86
C ARG A 483 3.34 -16.01 -3.57
N ARG A 484 4.42 -15.31 -3.28
CA ARG A 484 5.24 -15.47 -2.08
C ARG A 484 4.41 -15.27 -0.80
N ILE A 485 3.58 -14.24 -0.75
CA ILE A 485 2.72 -13.94 0.41
C ILE A 485 1.71 -15.07 0.62
N ASP A 486 1.14 -15.61 -0.45
CA ASP A 486 0.24 -16.77 -0.37
C ASP A 486 0.95 -18.01 0.17
N LEU A 487 2.21 -18.25 -0.25
CA LEU A 487 3.05 -19.34 0.28
C LEU A 487 3.38 -19.15 1.76
N GLN A 488 3.66 -17.91 2.20
CA GLN A 488 3.88 -17.60 3.60
C GLN A 488 2.64 -17.86 4.46
N LEU A 489 1.44 -17.52 3.96
CA LEU A 489 0.19 -17.82 4.64
C LEU A 489 -0.01 -19.35 4.74
N ARG A 490 0.14 -20.10 3.66
CA ARG A 490 0.11 -21.57 3.66
C ARG A 490 1.13 -22.16 4.62
N GLY A 491 2.35 -21.62 4.65
CA GLY A 491 3.47 -22.05 5.50
C GLY A 491 3.24 -21.88 7.01
N ARG A 492 2.12 -21.28 7.42
CA ARG A 492 1.72 -21.26 8.83
C ARG A 492 1.23 -22.60 9.33
N ALA A 493 0.73 -23.49 8.45
CA ALA A 493 0.31 -24.84 8.75
C ALA A 493 1.29 -25.89 8.23
N GLY A 494 1.24 -27.08 8.77
CA GLY A 494 2.05 -28.22 8.35
C GLY A 494 3.53 -28.10 8.71
N ARG A 495 3.87 -27.43 9.82
CA ARG A 495 5.24 -27.24 10.29
C ARG A 495 5.76 -28.49 11.01
N GLN A 496 7.05 -28.80 10.82
CA GLN A 496 7.74 -29.92 11.48
C GLN A 496 7.04 -31.27 11.37
N GLY A 497 6.38 -31.53 10.22
CA GLY A 497 5.66 -32.77 9.97
C GLY A 497 4.28 -32.84 10.63
N ASP A 498 3.75 -31.77 11.18
CA ASP A 498 2.36 -31.71 11.64
C ASP A 498 1.42 -31.75 10.41
N ALA A 499 0.22 -32.31 10.58
CA ALA A 499 -0.85 -32.20 9.59
C ALA A 499 -1.33 -30.75 9.46
N GLY A 500 -1.99 -30.46 8.37
CA GLY A 500 -2.60 -29.15 8.12
C GLY A 500 -3.29 -29.11 6.77
N GLU A 501 -4.11 -28.12 6.55
CA GLU A 501 -4.82 -27.91 5.30
C GLU A 501 -4.81 -26.44 4.90
N SER A 502 -4.87 -26.16 3.60
CA SER A 502 -5.04 -24.80 3.12
C SER A 502 -6.01 -24.72 1.94
N VAL A 503 -6.81 -23.65 1.91
CA VAL A 503 -7.71 -23.36 0.78
C VAL A 503 -7.85 -21.84 0.64
N PHE A 504 -8.00 -21.35 -0.60
CA PHE A 504 -8.32 -19.96 -0.88
C PHE A 504 -9.73 -19.82 -1.45
N TYR A 505 -10.49 -18.91 -0.86
CA TYR A 505 -11.83 -18.51 -1.31
C TYR A 505 -11.69 -17.17 -2.04
N LEU A 506 -12.05 -17.15 -3.30
CA LEU A 506 -11.84 -16.00 -4.19
C LEU A 506 -13.19 -15.51 -4.74
N SER A 507 -13.24 -14.24 -5.11
CA SER A 507 -14.35 -13.68 -5.85
C SER A 507 -13.85 -13.00 -7.13
N LEU A 508 -14.67 -12.96 -8.16
CA LEU A 508 -14.37 -12.18 -9.36
C LEU A 508 -14.32 -10.68 -9.10
N GLU A 509 -14.92 -10.25 -7.98
CA GLU A 509 -14.90 -8.86 -7.52
C GLU A 509 -13.66 -8.51 -6.70
N ASP A 510 -12.76 -9.47 -6.42
CA ASP A 510 -11.51 -9.21 -5.71
C ASP A 510 -10.57 -8.37 -6.61
N ASP A 511 -9.79 -7.47 -6.00
CA ASP A 511 -9.01 -6.47 -6.73
C ASP A 511 -8.01 -7.08 -7.71
N LEU A 512 -7.32 -8.16 -7.34
CA LEU A 512 -6.42 -8.88 -8.24
C LEU A 512 -7.17 -9.40 -9.48
N MET A 513 -8.39 -9.89 -9.30
CA MET A 513 -9.23 -10.42 -10.37
C MET A 513 -9.75 -9.29 -11.26
N ARG A 514 -10.19 -8.19 -10.67
CA ARG A 514 -10.71 -7.00 -11.35
C ARG A 514 -9.63 -6.33 -12.22
N LEU A 515 -8.43 -6.13 -11.67
CA LEU A 515 -7.36 -5.38 -12.35
C LEU A 515 -6.62 -6.19 -13.42
N PHE A 516 -6.50 -7.50 -13.26
CA PHE A 516 -5.59 -8.30 -14.09
C PHE A 516 -6.21 -9.54 -14.73
N GLY A 517 -7.44 -9.90 -14.43
CA GLY A 517 -8.01 -11.19 -14.84
C GLY A 517 -9.45 -11.21 -15.35
N SER A 518 -10.23 -10.15 -15.14
CA SER A 518 -11.70 -10.18 -15.28
C SER A 518 -12.22 -10.57 -16.67
N ASP A 519 -11.69 -10.01 -17.75
CA ASP A 519 -12.29 -10.15 -19.09
C ASP A 519 -12.22 -11.57 -19.67
N ARG A 520 -11.14 -12.29 -19.37
CA ARG A 520 -10.99 -13.68 -19.87
C ARG A 520 -11.74 -14.68 -19.00
N ILE A 521 -11.75 -14.44 -17.69
CA ILE A 521 -12.40 -15.33 -16.73
C ILE A 521 -13.90 -15.16 -16.81
N ALA A 522 -14.42 -13.93 -16.88
CA ALA A 522 -15.83 -13.64 -17.11
C ALA A 522 -16.35 -14.32 -18.40
N LYS A 523 -15.62 -14.21 -19.52
CA LYS A 523 -15.96 -14.89 -20.77
C LYS A 523 -15.99 -16.43 -20.67
N VAL A 524 -15.11 -16.99 -19.86
CA VAL A 524 -15.09 -18.45 -19.62
C VAL A 524 -16.31 -18.85 -18.77
N MET A 525 -16.68 -18.04 -17.79
CA MET A 525 -17.82 -18.29 -16.92
C MET A 525 -19.16 -18.17 -17.65
N ASP A 526 -19.32 -17.13 -18.48
CA ASP A 526 -20.52 -16.95 -19.31
C ASP A 526 -20.71 -18.13 -20.28
N ARG A 527 -19.61 -18.67 -20.82
CA ARG A 527 -19.66 -19.88 -21.67
C ARG A 527 -20.00 -21.15 -20.91
N MET A 528 -19.67 -21.24 -19.63
CA MET A 528 -19.91 -22.43 -18.81
C MET A 528 -21.31 -22.42 -18.17
N GLY A 529 -22.08 -21.35 -18.30
CA GLY A 529 -23.48 -21.27 -17.84
C GLY A 529 -23.62 -21.42 -16.33
N ILE A 530 -22.66 -20.92 -15.54
CA ILE A 530 -22.60 -21.11 -14.09
C ILE A 530 -23.70 -20.32 -13.40
N LYS A 531 -24.50 -21.02 -12.60
CA LYS A 531 -25.59 -20.42 -11.82
C LYS A 531 -25.06 -19.70 -10.57
N ASP A 532 -25.82 -18.74 -10.07
CA ASP A 532 -25.50 -18.05 -8.82
C ASP A 532 -25.38 -19.06 -7.66
N GLY A 533 -24.28 -18.99 -6.91
CA GLY A 533 -23.98 -19.90 -5.80
C GLY A 533 -23.15 -21.15 -6.18
N GLU A 534 -22.87 -21.40 -7.45
CA GLU A 534 -21.99 -22.50 -7.85
C GLU A 534 -20.50 -22.13 -7.68
N VAL A 535 -19.77 -23.03 -7.05
CA VAL A 535 -18.31 -22.91 -6.85
C VAL A 535 -17.57 -23.37 -8.09
N ILE A 536 -16.63 -22.55 -8.55
CA ILE A 536 -15.76 -22.93 -9.67
C ILE A 536 -14.45 -23.46 -9.10
N THR A 537 -14.21 -24.75 -9.31
CA THR A 537 -12.95 -25.40 -9.04
C THR A 537 -12.36 -25.87 -10.36
N HIS A 538 -11.65 -24.99 -11.06
CA HIS A 538 -11.06 -25.37 -12.35
C HIS A 538 -9.61 -24.92 -12.47
N SER A 539 -8.70 -25.85 -12.75
CA SER A 539 -7.26 -25.61 -12.84
C SER A 539 -6.86 -24.50 -13.84
N MET A 540 -7.68 -24.27 -14.89
CA MET A 540 -7.44 -23.16 -15.83
C MET A 540 -7.61 -21.79 -15.17
N VAL A 541 -8.55 -21.64 -14.24
CA VAL A 541 -8.78 -20.38 -13.55
C VAL A 541 -7.65 -20.11 -12.56
N THR A 542 -7.24 -21.11 -11.78
CA THR A 542 -6.05 -21.01 -10.90
C THR A 542 -4.80 -20.61 -11.68
N LYS A 543 -4.57 -21.19 -12.87
CA LYS A 543 -3.46 -20.79 -13.75
C LYS A 543 -3.59 -19.34 -14.25
N SER A 544 -4.80 -18.87 -14.51
CA SER A 544 -5.04 -17.47 -14.90
C SER A 544 -4.71 -16.50 -13.77
N ILE A 545 -5.08 -16.83 -12.55
CA ILE A 545 -4.77 -16.06 -11.34
C ILE A 545 -3.25 -16.00 -11.14
N GLN A 546 -2.55 -17.12 -11.24
CA GLN A 546 -1.09 -17.15 -11.14
C GLN A 546 -0.40 -16.29 -12.22
N ARG A 547 -0.96 -16.24 -13.44
CA ARG A 547 -0.45 -15.34 -14.50
C ARG A 547 -0.71 -13.87 -14.14
N ALA A 548 -1.85 -13.56 -13.54
CA ALA A 548 -2.15 -12.21 -13.06
C ALA A 548 -1.15 -11.80 -11.97
N GLN A 549 -0.91 -12.65 -10.97
CA GLN A 549 0.09 -12.41 -9.93
C GLN A 549 1.49 -12.16 -10.52
N LYS A 550 1.94 -13.00 -11.46
CA LYS A 550 3.22 -12.79 -12.15
C LYS A 550 3.34 -11.44 -12.84
N LYS A 551 2.25 -10.89 -13.40
CA LYS A 551 2.26 -9.56 -14.02
C LYS A 551 2.39 -8.46 -12.96
N VAL A 552 1.71 -8.62 -11.82
CA VAL A 552 1.83 -7.68 -10.70
C VAL A 552 3.23 -7.71 -10.11
N GLU A 553 3.77 -8.92 -9.88
CA GLU A 553 5.16 -9.12 -9.42
C GLU A 553 6.16 -8.41 -10.35
N ALA A 554 6.03 -8.60 -11.67
CA ALA A 554 6.88 -7.95 -12.66
C ALA A 554 6.76 -6.42 -12.64
N ARG A 555 5.53 -5.88 -12.49
CA ARG A 555 5.31 -4.44 -12.34
C ARG A 555 5.96 -3.91 -11.07
N ASN A 556 5.76 -4.58 -9.96
CA ASN A 556 6.34 -4.18 -8.66
C ASN A 556 7.87 -4.24 -8.69
N PHE A 557 8.44 -5.24 -9.36
CA PHE A 557 9.88 -5.32 -9.62
C PHE A 557 10.37 -4.11 -10.43
N SER A 558 9.68 -3.74 -11.51
CA SER A 558 10.04 -2.56 -12.30
C SER A 558 10.02 -1.28 -11.45
N ILE A 559 9.03 -1.10 -10.57
CA ILE A 559 8.95 0.05 -9.67
C ILE A 559 10.17 0.09 -8.74
N ARG A 560 10.52 -1.04 -8.10
CA ARG A 560 11.69 -1.13 -7.21
C ARG A 560 13.00 -0.87 -7.97
N LYS A 561 13.10 -1.37 -9.20
CA LYS A 561 14.26 -1.16 -10.06
C LYS A 561 14.42 0.32 -10.42
N HIS A 562 13.35 1.01 -10.80
CA HIS A 562 13.39 2.45 -11.07
C HIS A 562 13.76 3.27 -9.82
N LEU A 563 13.25 2.89 -8.64
CA LEU A 563 13.63 3.53 -7.39
C LEU A 563 15.14 3.40 -7.15
N LEU A 564 15.69 2.21 -7.37
CA LEU A 564 17.12 1.95 -7.24
C LEU A 564 17.93 2.75 -8.27
N GLU A 565 17.55 2.74 -9.54
CA GLU A 565 18.22 3.49 -10.61
C GLU A 565 18.26 4.99 -10.31
N TYR A 566 17.19 5.54 -9.72
CA TYR A 566 17.17 6.93 -9.27
C TYR A 566 18.11 7.18 -8.08
N ASP A 567 18.11 6.28 -7.09
CA ASP A 567 18.97 6.40 -5.91
C ASP A 567 20.45 6.11 -6.22
N ASP A 568 20.76 5.34 -7.26
CA ASP A 568 22.15 5.10 -7.71
C ASP A 568 22.84 6.39 -8.14
N VAL A 569 22.12 7.35 -8.72
CA VAL A 569 22.64 8.69 -9.02
C VAL A 569 23.01 9.42 -7.73
N MET A 570 22.12 9.35 -6.73
CA MET A 570 22.38 9.94 -5.40
C MET A 570 23.49 9.19 -4.67
N ASN A 571 23.59 7.88 -4.86
CA ASN A 571 24.64 7.06 -4.24
C ASN A 571 26.03 7.42 -4.76
N SER A 572 26.16 7.67 -6.05
CA SER A 572 27.42 8.16 -6.63
C SER A 572 27.84 9.52 -6.04
N GLN A 573 26.89 10.37 -5.67
CA GLN A 573 27.18 11.61 -4.96
C GLN A 573 27.60 11.36 -3.51
N ARG A 574 26.94 10.40 -2.81
CA ARG A 574 27.32 10.01 -1.44
C ARG A 574 28.75 9.47 -1.37
N GLU A 575 29.13 8.58 -2.29
CA GLU A 575 30.49 8.01 -2.37
C GLU A 575 31.59 9.08 -2.55
N LEU A 576 31.24 10.22 -3.14
CA LEU A 576 32.17 11.34 -3.28
C LEU A 576 32.26 12.23 -2.03
N VAL A 577 31.18 12.27 -1.23
CA VAL A 577 31.07 13.19 -0.08
C VAL A 577 31.37 12.47 1.24
N TYR A 578 30.96 11.21 1.38
CA TYR A 578 31.14 10.38 2.57
C TYR A 578 32.41 9.52 2.46
#